data_df6aac65fc4b05d1aef750dd52c5477b
#
_entry.id   df6aac65fc4b05d1aef750dd52c5477b
#
_cell.length_a   1.000
_cell.length_b   1.000
_cell.length_c   1.000
_cell.angle_alpha   90.00
_cell.angle_beta   90.00
_cell.angle_gamma   90.00
#
_symmetry.space_group_name_H-M   'P 1'
#
loop_
_entity.id
_entity.type
_entity.pdbx_description
1 polymer ?
#
loop_
_entity_poly.entity_id
_entity_poly.type
_entity_poly.pdbx_seq_one_letter_code
_entity_poly.pdbx_strand_id
1 'polypeptide(L)' 'MPEQGENFMNINKLVDKKYEKTPLKDIAKAPVSAIQGISDSDAELLKQAFNVKTVYDLARLKYVKWAQAICILAEAEE' A
#
# COMPACT_ATOMS: atom_id res chain seq x y z
N MET A 1 20.47 -11.78 -11.43
CA MET A 1 20.32 -11.48 -10.71
C MET A 1 20.37 -11.01 -10.20
N PRO A 2 20.25 -10.93 -10.16
CA PRO A 2 20.10 -10.61 -9.28
C PRO A 2 19.91 -10.40 -8.61
N GLU A 3 20.15 -10.90 -8.51
CA GLU A 3 19.84 -10.79 -7.60
C GLU A 3 19.21 -10.53 -7.31
N GLN A 4 18.86 -10.92 -7.18
CA GLN A 4 18.08 -10.51 -6.81
C GLN A 4 17.20 -10.59 -5.87
N GLY A 5 17.03 -11.43 -5.15
CA GLY A 5 15.99 -11.59 -4.18
C GLY A 5 15.87 -10.44 -3.22
N GLU A 6 16.93 -10.07 -2.63
CA GLU A 6 16.89 -8.96 -1.69
C GLU A 6 16.67 -7.63 -2.38
N ASN A 7 16.86 -7.57 -3.68
CA ASN A 7 16.58 -6.36 -4.43
C ASN A 7 15.13 -6.24 -4.79
N PHE A 8 14.41 -7.32 -4.62
CA PHE A 8 12.99 -7.32 -4.92
C PHE A 8 12.21 -6.96 -3.70
N MET A 9 11.04 -6.41 -3.97
CA MET A 9 10.13 -6.12 -2.90
C MET A 9 9.74 -7.39 -2.18
N ASN A 10 9.91 -7.39 -0.88
CA ASN A 10 9.45 -8.48 -0.05
C ASN A 10 8.08 -8.11 0.47
N ILE A 11 7.06 -8.76 -0.07
CA ILE A 11 5.68 -8.44 0.28
C ILE A 11 5.44 -8.56 1.77
N ASN A 12 6.09 -9.50 2.43
CA ASN A 12 5.91 -9.68 3.86
C ASN A 12 6.35 -8.47 4.67
N LYS A 13 7.22 -7.63 4.11
CA LYS A 13 7.65 -6.41 4.79
C LYS A 13 6.67 -5.27 4.63
N LEU A 14 5.72 -5.40 3.71
CA LEU A 14 4.74 -4.36 3.44
C LEU A 14 3.48 -4.52 4.25
N VAL A 15 3.29 -5.66 4.89
CA VAL A 15 2.05 -5.96 5.57
C VAL A 15 2.30 -6.28 7.03
N ASP A 16 1.26 -6.11 7.83
CA ASP A 16 1.29 -6.48 9.22
C ASP A 16 1.61 -7.96 9.34
N LYS A 17 2.26 -8.33 10.43
CA LYS A 17 2.79 -9.67 10.62
C LYS A 17 1.74 -10.76 10.43
N LYS A 18 0.53 -10.51 10.86
CA LYS A 18 -0.52 -11.52 10.75
C LYS A 18 -0.94 -11.78 9.31
N TYR A 19 -0.53 -10.92 8.38
CA TYR A 19 -0.87 -11.10 6.98
C TYR A 19 0.29 -11.67 6.16
N GLU A 20 1.42 -11.95 6.81
CA GLU A 20 2.52 -12.58 6.11
C GLU A 20 2.08 -13.95 5.61
N LYS A 21 2.50 -14.28 4.39
CA LYS A 21 2.16 -15.54 3.72
C LYS A 21 0.68 -15.63 3.33
N THR A 22 -0.06 -14.54 3.45
CA THR A 22 -1.44 -14.48 2.98
C THR A 22 -1.43 -14.23 1.48
N PRO A 23 -2.30 -14.88 0.71
CA PRO A 23 -2.37 -14.60 -0.73
C PRO A 23 -2.66 -13.13 -1.01
N LEU A 24 -2.06 -12.60 -2.06
CA LEU A 24 -2.21 -11.19 -2.39
C LEU A 24 -3.66 -10.79 -2.62
N LYS A 25 -4.46 -11.68 -3.19
CA LYS A 25 -5.88 -11.41 -3.40
C LYS A 25 -6.59 -11.11 -2.10
N ASP A 26 -6.23 -11.85 -1.05
CA ASP A 26 -6.85 -11.68 0.25
C ASP A 26 -6.33 -10.45 0.94
N ILE A 27 -5.04 -10.15 0.79
CA ILE A 27 -4.47 -8.93 1.36
C ILE A 27 -5.12 -7.70 0.74
N ALA A 28 -5.41 -7.75 -0.55
CA ALA A 28 -6.04 -6.61 -1.23
C ALA A 28 -7.41 -6.29 -0.63
N LYS A 29 -8.11 -7.31 -0.12
CA LYS A 29 -9.42 -7.13 0.47
C LYS A 29 -9.37 -6.89 1.98
N ALA A 30 -8.19 -6.98 2.58
CA ALA A 30 -8.02 -6.80 4.00
C ALA A 30 -8.17 -5.31 4.38
N PRO A 31 -8.44 -5.03 5.66
CA PRO A 31 -8.50 -3.64 6.11
C PRO A 31 -7.19 -2.91 5.77
N VAL A 32 -7.28 -1.59 5.57
CA VAL A 32 -6.11 -0.82 5.19
C VAL A 32 -5.01 -0.90 6.25
N SER A 33 -5.35 -1.17 7.49
CA SER A 33 -4.37 -1.37 8.56
C SER A 33 -3.52 -2.63 8.38
N ALA A 34 -3.85 -3.47 7.39
CA ALA A 34 -3.00 -4.60 7.05
C ALA A 34 -1.64 -4.14 6.52
N ILE A 35 -1.56 -2.92 6.02
CA ILE A 35 -0.30 -2.36 5.54
C ILE A 35 0.55 -1.98 6.75
N GLN A 36 1.80 -2.44 6.73
CA GLN A 36 2.74 -2.15 7.80
C GLN A 36 2.88 -0.64 7.94
N GLY A 37 2.72 -0.14 9.15
CA GLY A 37 2.85 1.28 9.42
C GLY A 37 1.55 2.04 9.49
N ILE A 38 0.44 1.44 9.08
CA ILE A 38 -0.88 2.06 9.21
C ILE A 38 -1.55 1.48 10.44
N SER A 39 -1.66 2.30 11.48
CA SER A 39 -2.30 1.90 12.72
C SER A 39 -3.81 1.87 12.56
N ASP A 40 -4.50 1.30 13.56
CA ASP A 40 -5.95 1.29 13.54
C ASP A 40 -6.52 2.71 13.58
N SER A 41 -5.88 3.62 14.30
CA SER A 41 -6.34 5.01 14.32
C SER A 41 -6.11 5.70 12.99
N ASP A 42 -4.99 5.42 12.32
CA ASP A 42 -4.75 5.94 10.99
C ASP A 42 -5.79 5.42 10.00
N ALA A 43 -6.13 4.14 10.12
CA ALA A 43 -7.13 3.54 9.25
C ALA A 43 -8.49 4.21 9.46
N GLU A 44 -8.83 4.54 10.69
CA GLU A 44 -10.09 5.23 10.97
C GLU A 44 -10.10 6.61 10.34
N LEU A 45 -8.99 7.33 10.38
CA LEU A 45 -8.90 8.64 9.77
C LEU A 45 -9.04 8.55 8.24
N LEU A 46 -8.44 7.54 7.63
CA LEU A 46 -8.58 7.33 6.19
C LEU A 46 -10.02 7.03 5.82
N LYS A 47 -10.70 6.25 6.64
CA LYS A 47 -12.09 5.94 6.42
C LYS A 47 -12.94 7.20 6.50
N GLN A 48 -12.71 8.04 7.49
CA GLN A 48 -13.47 9.26 7.69
C GLN A 48 -13.21 10.28 6.59
N ALA A 49 -11.94 10.44 6.20
CA ALA A 49 -11.56 11.47 5.25
C ALA A 49 -11.89 11.09 3.81
N PHE A 50 -11.67 9.83 3.44
CA PHE A 50 -11.74 9.40 2.04
C PHE A 50 -12.56 8.14 1.82
N ASN A 51 -13.20 7.63 2.85
CA ASN A 51 -13.97 6.39 2.76
C ASN A 51 -13.11 5.20 2.33
N VAL A 52 -11.84 5.22 2.73
CA VAL A 52 -10.89 4.14 2.45
C VAL A 52 -10.97 3.12 3.58
N LYS A 53 -11.36 1.90 3.25
CA LYS A 53 -11.53 0.83 4.25
C LYS A 53 -10.55 -0.30 4.04
N THR A 54 -10.23 -0.63 2.79
CA THR A 54 -9.38 -1.76 2.46
C THR A 54 -8.12 -1.31 1.75
N VAL A 55 -7.17 -2.23 1.65
CA VAL A 55 -5.95 -2.00 0.87
C VAL A 55 -6.34 -1.64 -0.57
N TYR A 56 -7.33 -2.35 -1.11
CA TYR A 56 -7.81 -2.09 -2.46
C TYR A 56 -8.34 -0.66 -2.61
N ASP A 57 -9.13 -0.21 -1.62
CA ASP A 57 -9.69 1.14 -1.67
C ASP A 57 -8.60 2.20 -1.71
N LEU A 58 -7.54 2.01 -0.91
CA LEU A 58 -6.42 2.94 -0.91
C LEU A 58 -5.74 2.97 -2.28
N ALA A 59 -5.55 1.79 -2.87
CA ALA A 59 -4.89 1.69 -4.17
C ALA A 59 -5.71 2.37 -5.27
N ARG A 60 -7.01 2.39 -5.13
CA ARG A 60 -7.91 2.98 -6.14
C ARG A 60 -8.18 4.47 -5.91
N LEU A 61 -7.68 5.02 -4.82
CA LEU A 61 -7.90 6.43 -4.52
C LEU A 61 -7.17 7.28 -5.56
N LYS A 62 -7.92 8.08 -6.31
CA LYS A 62 -7.36 8.84 -7.43
C LYS A 62 -6.24 9.79 -7.00
N TYR A 63 -6.35 10.35 -5.81
CA TYR A 63 -5.33 11.27 -5.32
C TYR A 63 -3.98 10.60 -5.13
N VAL A 64 -3.99 9.34 -4.69
CA VAL A 64 -2.76 8.56 -4.55
C VAL A 64 -2.15 8.31 -5.93
N LYS A 65 -2.98 7.92 -6.89
CA LYS A 65 -2.52 7.69 -8.26
C LYS A 65 -1.95 8.95 -8.87
N TRP A 66 -2.63 10.06 -8.67
CA TRP A 66 -2.17 11.34 -9.21
C TRP A 66 -0.85 11.77 -8.57
N ALA A 67 -0.73 11.60 -7.25
CA ALA A 67 0.51 11.96 -6.57
C ALA A 67 1.68 11.12 -7.08
N GLN A 68 1.44 9.82 -7.29
CA GLN A 68 2.47 8.94 -7.83
C GLN A 68 2.87 9.36 -9.23
N ALA A 69 1.90 9.70 -10.07
CA ALA A 69 2.18 10.12 -11.44
C ALA A 69 2.99 11.42 -11.46
N ILE A 70 2.62 12.37 -10.60
CA ILE A 70 3.34 13.64 -10.51
C ILE A 70 4.79 13.39 -10.12
N CYS A 71 5.02 12.54 -9.13
CA CYS A 71 6.38 12.27 -8.67
C CYS A 71 7.21 11.57 -9.74
N ILE A 72 6.60 10.65 -10.46
CA ILE A 72 7.30 9.94 -11.53
C ILE A 72 7.70 10.93 -12.63
N LEU A 73 6.79 11.81 -13.00
CA LEU A 73 7.08 12.81 -14.03
C LEU A 73 8.12 13.82 -13.55
N ALA A 74 8.07 14.18 -12.28
CA ALA A 74 9.03 15.11 -11.71
C ALA A 74 10.45 14.55 -11.73
N GLU A 75 10.58 13.23 -11.53
CA GLU A 75 11.89 12.59 -11.57
C GLU A 75 12.49 12.62 -12.97
N ALA A 76 11.66 12.64 -14.00
CA ALA A 76 12.14 12.72 -15.38
C ALA A 76 12.40 14.13 -15.83
N GLU A 77 11.96 15.13 -15.08
CA GLU A 77 12.12 16.53 -15.40
C GLU A 77 13.54 16.99 -15.07
N GLU A 78 14.08 17.87 -15.85
CA GLU A 78 15.43 18.39 -15.60
C GLU A 78 15.46 19.84 -15.20
#